data_52b5518e5fd4f4cce897c26961f70bba
#
_entry.id   52b5518e5fd4f4cce897c26961f70bba
#
_cell.length_a   1.000
_cell.length_b   1.000
_cell.length_c   1.000
_cell.angle_alpha   90.00
_cell.angle_beta   90.00
_cell.angle_gamma   90.00
#
_symmetry.space_group_name_H-M   'P 1'
#
loop_
_entity.id
_entity.type
_entity.pdbx_description
1 polymer ?
#
loop_
_entity_poly.entity_id
_entity_poly.type
_entity_poly.pdbx_seq_one_letter_code
_entity_poly.pdbx_strand_id
1 'polypeptide(L)'
;MFNIKECKLSFNECIKTLIERIKSSGAEVFAIIDHSENAIKVGLNLEPTVIVYFGNPRIGTLLMLKNRHIAYELPLRFLVWSENGVVKIGYRKPSEVGEEYNIRHGELLEKMDKFMESLLSNL
;
A
#
# COMPACT_ATOMS: atom_id res chain seq x y z
N MET A 1 9.05 -8.67 -5.58
CA MET A 1 9.91 -7.47 -5.67
C MET A 1 9.22 -6.27 -5.06
N PHE A 2 9.99 -5.36 -4.49
CA PHE A 2 9.46 -4.15 -3.87
C PHE A 2 9.62 -2.99 -4.84
N ASN A 3 8.52 -2.33 -5.19
CA ASN A 3 8.52 -1.20 -6.11
C ASN A 3 8.58 0.09 -5.31
N ILE A 4 9.46 1.01 -5.69
CA ILE A 4 9.66 2.27 -4.98
C ILE A 4 9.42 3.43 -5.94
N LYS A 5 8.64 4.41 -5.49
CA LYS A 5 8.41 5.66 -6.20
C LYS A 5 8.70 6.83 -5.28
N GLU A 6 9.40 7.84 -5.79
CA GLU A 6 9.56 9.09 -5.04
C GLU A 6 8.26 9.91 -5.09
N CYS A 7 7.91 10.50 -3.96
CA CYS A 7 6.79 11.44 -3.87
C CYS A 7 7.36 12.85 -3.78
N LYS A 8 6.90 13.74 -4.65
CA LYS A 8 7.38 15.13 -4.68
C LYS A 8 6.71 16.03 -3.66
N LEU A 9 5.66 15.54 -3.01
CA LEU A 9 4.98 16.27 -1.93
C LEU A 9 5.75 16.10 -0.63
N SER A 10 5.43 16.93 0.37
CA SER A 10 5.93 16.70 1.72
C SER A 10 5.42 15.36 2.24
N PHE A 11 6.07 14.82 3.27
CA PHE A 11 5.68 13.52 3.84
C PHE A 11 4.18 13.53 4.24
N ASN A 12 3.76 14.54 5.00
CA ASN A 12 2.36 14.61 5.45
C ASN A 12 1.38 14.80 4.30
N GLU A 13 1.73 15.60 3.31
CA GLU A 13 0.86 15.78 2.14
C GLU A 13 0.79 14.54 1.28
N CYS A 14 1.88 13.79 1.18
CA CYS A 14 1.90 12.51 0.46
C CYS A 14 0.91 11.53 1.09
N ILE A 15 0.97 11.36 2.41
CA ILE A 15 0.05 10.50 3.15
C ILE A 15 -1.40 10.95 2.95
N LYS A 16 -1.64 12.25 3.12
CA LYS A 16 -2.99 12.82 2.98
C LYS A 16 -3.54 12.58 1.58
N THR A 17 -2.73 12.83 0.55
CA THR A 17 -3.15 12.65 -0.83
C THR A 17 -3.46 11.19 -1.14
N LEU A 18 -2.63 10.26 -0.68
CA LEU A 18 -2.89 8.84 -0.85
C LEU A 18 -4.22 8.42 -0.21
N ILE A 19 -4.46 8.86 1.03
CA ILE A 19 -5.70 8.54 1.74
C ILE A 19 -6.91 9.11 1.00
N GLU A 20 -6.84 10.35 0.55
CA GLU A 20 -7.91 10.99 -0.21
C GLU A 20 -8.21 10.23 -1.51
N ARG A 21 -7.17 9.84 -2.25
CA ARG A 21 -7.31 9.09 -3.49
C ARG A 21 -7.91 7.70 -3.27
N ILE A 22 -7.47 7.01 -2.23
CA ILE A 22 -8.02 5.69 -1.86
C ILE A 22 -9.52 5.83 -1.60
N LYS A 23 -9.92 6.77 -0.76
CA LYS A 23 -11.33 6.99 -0.42
C LYS A 23 -12.16 7.40 -1.64
N SER A 24 -11.62 8.28 -2.48
CA SER A 24 -12.31 8.74 -3.69
C SER A 24 -12.51 7.62 -4.70
N SER A 25 -11.68 6.59 -4.68
CA SER A 25 -11.80 5.45 -5.58
C SER A 25 -12.88 4.44 -5.13
N GLY A 26 -13.48 4.65 -3.96
CA GLY A 26 -14.46 3.73 -3.39
C GLY A 26 -13.84 2.62 -2.55
N ALA A 27 -12.53 2.60 -2.39
CA ALA A 27 -11.84 1.66 -1.52
C ALA A 27 -11.89 2.15 -0.07
N GLU A 28 -11.54 1.27 0.86
CA GLU A 28 -11.50 1.57 2.29
C GLU A 28 -10.05 1.67 2.78
N VAL A 29 -9.80 2.57 3.71
CA VAL A 29 -8.58 2.58 4.50
C VAL A 29 -8.85 1.76 5.76
N PHE A 30 -8.19 0.62 5.89
CA PHE A 30 -8.43 -0.30 7.01
C PHE A 30 -7.60 0.05 8.24
N ALA A 31 -6.38 0.50 8.04
CA ALA A 31 -5.50 0.86 9.15
C ALA A 31 -4.37 1.76 8.67
N ILE A 32 -3.88 2.57 9.58
CA ILE A 32 -2.69 3.39 9.37
C ILE A 32 -1.80 3.15 10.57
N ILE A 33 -0.57 2.70 10.34
CA ILE A 33 0.39 2.45 11.42
C ILE A 33 1.56 3.39 11.23
N ASP A 34 1.79 4.24 12.22
CA ASP A 34 2.91 5.16 12.24
C ASP A 34 4.05 4.55 13.06
N HIS A 35 5.00 3.93 12.36
CA HIS A 35 6.15 3.30 13.02
C HIS A 35 7.08 4.31 13.68
N SER A 36 7.19 5.50 13.12
CA SER A 36 8.03 6.57 13.69
C SER A 36 7.45 7.08 15.00
N GLU A 37 6.13 7.21 15.10
CA GLU A 37 5.46 7.56 16.34
C GLU A 37 5.62 6.45 17.40
N ASN A 38 5.50 5.19 16.98
CA ASN A 38 5.70 4.05 17.87
C ASN A 38 7.14 4.00 18.39
N ALA A 39 8.11 4.38 17.57
CA ALA A 39 9.51 4.44 18.00
C ALA A 39 9.69 5.45 19.13
N ILE A 40 9.06 6.63 19.03
CA ILE A 40 9.13 7.66 20.06
C ILE A 40 8.60 7.14 21.39
N LYS A 41 7.53 6.37 21.36
CA LYS A 41 6.90 5.79 22.57
C LYS A 41 7.85 4.88 23.35
N VAL A 42 8.85 4.32 22.71
CA VAL A 42 9.84 3.45 23.37
C VAL A 42 11.22 4.10 23.47
N GLY A 43 11.28 5.42 23.30
CA GLY A 43 12.50 6.19 23.50
C GLY A 43 13.49 6.13 22.35
N LEU A 44 13.04 5.73 21.17
CA LEU A 44 13.88 5.64 19.97
C LEU A 44 13.46 6.68 18.93
N ASN A 45 14.38 6.98 18.03
CA ASN A 45 14.12 7.89 16.91
C ASN A 45 14.16 7.12 15.60
N LEU A 46 13.12 7.31 14.80
CA LEU A 46 13.03 6.78 13.46
C LEU A 46 12.53 7.90 12.55
N GLU A 47 13.18 8.08 11.40
CA GLU A 47 12.65 9.01 10.40
C GLU A 47 11.21 8.65 10.06
N PRO A 48 10.39 9.62 9.58
CA PRO A 48 8.98 9.34 9.28
C PRO A 48 8.79 8.06 8.48
N THR A 49 7.97 7.16 9.01
CA THR A 49 7.71 5.83 8.43
C THR A 49 6.29 5.42 8.78
N VAL A 50 5.42 5.38 7.77
CA VAL A 50 4.00 5.07 7.94
C VAL A 50 3.58 4.02 6.93
N ILE A 51 2.77 3.07 7.36
CA ILE A 51 2.16 2.10 6.44
C ILE A 51 0.65 2.33 6.41
N VAL A 52 0.07 2.38 5.21
CA VAL A 52 -1.36 2.56 4.99
C VAL A 52 -1.92 1.27 4.41
N TYR A 53 -2.84 0.64 5.13
CA TYR A 53 -3.54 -0.57 4.68
C TYR A 53 -4.87 -0.17 4.08
N PHE A 54 -5.14 -0.65 2.87
CA PHE A 54 -6.35 -0.26 2.15
C PHE A 54 -6.79 -1.37 1.19
N GLY A 55 -8.00 -1.25 0.71
CA GLY A 55 -8.47 -2.17 -0.31
C GLY A 55 -9.99 -2.14 -0.45
N ASN A 56 -10.47 -3.05 -1.29
CA ASN A 56 -11.88 -3.27 -1.53
C ASN A 56 -12.22 -4.68 -1.02
N PRO A 57 -13.09 -4.80 0.01
CA PRO A 57 -13.41 -6.12 0.58
C PRO A 57 -13.92 -7.13 -0.45
N ARG A 58 -14.66 -6.67 -1.45
CA ARG A 58 -15.16 -7.55 -2.51
C ARG A 58 -14.01 -8.13 -3.33
N ILE A 59 -13.07 -7.30 -3.73
CA ILE A 59 -11.93 -7.71 -4.56
C ILE A 59 -11.01 -8.64 -3.75
N GLY A 60 -10.69 -8.27 -2.53
CA GLY A 60 -9.88 -9.11 -1.64
C GLY A 60 -10.49 -10.48 -1.43
N THR A 61 -11.81 -10.53 -1.20
CA THR A 61 -12.52 -11.79 -1.01
C THR A 61 -12.46 -12.67 -2.26
N LEU A 62 -12.58 -12.09 -3.46
CA LEU A 62 -12.46 -12.84 -4.70
C LEU A 62 -11.10 -13.54 -4.83
N LEU A 63 -10.01 -12.87 -4.39
CA LEU A 63 -8.69 -13.50 -4.35
C LEU A 63 -8.64 -14.62 -3.32
N MET A 64 -9.17 -14.39 -2.13
CA MET A 64 -9.16 -15.39 -1.06
C MET A 64 -9.97 -16.64 -1.43
N LEU A 65 -11.01 -16.49 -2.25
CA LEU A 65 -11.76 -17.63 -2.77
C LEU A 65 -10.92 -18.49 -3.72
N LYS A 66 -9.90 -17.93 -4.35
CA LYS A 66 -8.96 -18.70 -5.20
C LYS A 66 -7.90 -19.40 -4.38
N ASN A 67 -7.35 -18.74 -3.38
CA ASN A 67 -6.41 -19.30 -2.41
C ASN A 67 -6.50 -18.49 -1.11
N ARG A 68 -7.07 -19.10 -0.09
CA ARG A 68 -7.31 -18.40 1.18
C ARG A 68 -6.02 -17.94 1.87
N HIS A 69 -4.90 -18.59 1.60
CA HIS A 69 -3.62 -18.22 2.22
C HIS A 69 -3.17 -16.82 1.81
N ILE A 70 -3.65 -16.29 0.67
CA ILE A 70 -3.31 -14.92 0.28
C ILE A 70 -3.87 -13.88 1.26
N ALA A 71 -4.83 -14.26 2.10
CA ALA A 71 -5.33 -13.39 3.15
C ALA A 71 -4.20 -12.86 4.05
N TYR A 72 -3.11 -13.62 4.16
CA TYR A 72 -1.92 -13.19 4.91
C TYR A 72 -1.30 -11.94 4.33
N GLU A 73 -1.39 -11.76 3.00
CA GLU A 73 -0.81 -10.63 2.28
C GLU A 73 -1.77 -9.45 2.10
N LEU A 74 -3.03 -9.62 2.47
CA LEU A 74 -4.04 -8.59 2.36
C LEU A 74 -4.34 -7.97 3.73
N PRO A 75 -4.80 -6.71 3.79
CA PRO A 75 -5.13 -5.79 2.68
C PRO A 75 -3.90 -5.34 1.90
N LEU A 76 -4.15 -4.65 0.77
CA LEU A 76 -3.08 -3.95 0.05
C LEU A 76 -2.47 -2.89 0.97
N ARG A 77 -1.24 -2.47 0.65
CA ARG A 77 -0.56 -1.49 1.49
C ARG A 77 0.42 -0.65 0.71
N PHE A 78 0.59 0.58 1.17
CA PHE A 78 1.70 1.45 0.78
C PHE A 78 2.54 1.75 2.01
N LEU A 79 3.84 1.55 1.89
CA LEU A 79 4.80 2.03 2.88
C LEU A 79 5.27 3.41 2.41
N VAL A 80 5.16 4.41 3.28
CA VAL A 80 5.62 5.78 2.98
C VAL A 80 6.68 6.13 4.02
N TRP A 81 7.85 6.53 3.54
CA TRP A 81 8.93 6.90 4.46
C TRP A 81 9.73 8.07 3.91
N SER A 82 10.37 8.80 4.81
CA SER A 82 11.30 9.85 4.47
C SER A 82 12.71 9.36 4.74
N GLU A 83 13.59 9.54 3.77
CA GLU A 83 14.99 9.13 3.87
C GLU A 83 15.85 10.27 3.38
N ASN A 84 16.60 10.89 4.30
CA ASN A 84 17.44 12.05 3.98
C ASN A 84 16.68 13.15 3.24
N GLY A 85 15.45 13.42 3.68
CA GLY A 85 14.61 14.47 3.10
C GLY A 85 13.86 14.08 1.83
N VAL A 86 14.04 12.87 1.33
CA VAL A 86 13.34 12.35 0.16
C VAL A 86 12.19 11.46 0.60
N VAL A 87 10.98 11.78 0.16
CA VAL A 87 9.79 10.97 0.47
C VAL A 87 9.64 9.87 -0.58
N LYS A 88 9.53 8.64 -0.10
CA LYS A 88 9.40 7.45 -0.96
C LYS A 88 8.16 6.66 -0.61
N ILE A 89 7.58 6.01 -1.61
CA ILE A 89 6.43 5.12 -1.47
C ILE A 89 6.85 3.76 -2.00
N GLY A 90 6.67 2.72 -1.16
CA GLY A 90 7.01 1.36 -1.53
C GLY A 90 5.79 0.46 -1.52
N TYR A 91 5.73 -0.49 -2.46
CA TYR A 91 4.64 -1.45 -2.53
C TYR A 91 5.02 -2.67 -3.35
N ARG A 92 4.26 -3.74 -3.19
CA ARG A 92 4.36 -4.93 -4.04
C ARG A 92 3.16 -4.98 -4.96
N LYS A 93 3.39 -5.32 -6.23
CA LYS A 93 2.28 -5.45 -7.18
C LYS A 93 1.42 -6.66 -6.82
N PRO A 94 0.10 -6.52 -6.82
CA PRO A 94 -0.80 -7.64 -6.57
C PRO A 94 -0.54 -8.86 -7.45
N SER A 95 -0.18 -8.66 -8.73
CA SER A 95 0.14 -9.76 -9.63
C SER A 95 1.37 -10.55 -9.19
N GLU A 96 2.39 -9.88 -8.67
CA GLU A 96 3.59 -10.55 -8.15
C GLU A 96 3.26 -11.35 -6.89
N VAL A 97 2.47 -10.77 -6.00
CA VAL A 97 2.04 -11.46 -4.78
C VAL A 97 1.15 -12.66 -5.13
N GLY A 98 0.21 -12.48 -6.05
CA GLY A 98 -0.69 -13.56 -6.48
C GLY A 98 0.07 -14.76 -7.04
N GLU A 99 1.13 -14.52 -7.79
CA GLU A 99 1.96 -15.58 -8.33
C GLU A 99 2.56 -16.47 -7.24
N GLU A 100 2.99 -15.87 -6.13
CA GLU A 100 3.55 -16.60 -4.98
C GLU A 100 2.51 -17.53 -4.34
N TYR A 101 1.23 -17.25 -4.53
CA TYR A 101 0.11 -18.04 -4.00
C TYR A 101 -0.57 -18.87 -5.08
N ASN A 102 0.11 -19.09 -6.20
CA ASN A 102 -0.39 -19.89 -7.32
C ASN A 102 -1.72 -19.38 -7.91
N ILE A 103 -1.96 -18.09 -7.80
CA ILE A 103 -3.10 -17.46 -8.46
C ILE A 103 -2.63 -17.01 -9.83
N ARG A 104 -3.26 -17.56 -10.87
CA ARG A 104 -2.89 -17.23 -12.24
C ARG A 104 -3.08 -15.75 -12.49
N HIS A 105 -2.07 -15.12 -13.07
CA HIS A 105 -2.19 -13.75 -13.55
C HIS A 105 -3.34 -13.66 -14.54
N GLY A 106 -4.27 -12.78 -14.30
CA GLY A 106 -5.45 -12.60 -15.11
C GLY A 106 -6.05 -11.23 -14.89
N GLU A 107 -7.26 -11.05 -15.39
CA GLU A 107 -7.94 -9.75 -15.38
C GLU A 107 -8.04 -9.12 -13.99
N LEU A 108 -8.34 -9.92 -12.97
CA LEU A 108 -8.49 -9.40 -11.61
C LEU A 108 -7.19 -8.80 -11.07
N LEU A 109 -6.09 -9.56 -11.15
CA LEU A 109 -4.79 -9.09 -10.67
C LEU A 109 -4.28 -7.92 -11.50
N GLU A 110 -4.51 -7.93 -12.80
CA GLU A 110 -4.13 -6.82 -13.66
C GLU A 110 -4.86 -5.53 -13.29
N LYS A 111 -6.15 -5.62 -13.02
CA LYS A 111 -6.94 -4.47 -12.56
C LYS A 111 -6.44 -3.95 -11.21
N MET A 112 -6.05 -4.84 -10.31
CA MET A 112 -5.49 -4.45 -9.02
C MET A 112 -4.15 -3.74 -9.17
N ASP A 113 -3.28 -4.21 -10.06
CA ASP A 113 -2.02 -3.54 -10.37
C ASP A 113 -2.27 -2.12 -10.88
N LYS A 114 -3.17 -1.98 -11.85
CA LYS A 114 -3.53 -0.68 -12.42
C LYS A 114 -4.16 0.25 -11.38
N PHE A 115 -4.96 -0.31 -10.49
CA PHE A 115 -5.54 0.45 -9.39
C PHE A 115 -4.46 1.07 -8.51
N MET A 116 -3.48 0.29 -8.07
CA MET A 116 -2.39 0.80 -7.25
C MET A 116 -1.56 1.84 -8.01
N GLU A 117 -1.27 1.59 -9.28
CA GLU A 117 -0.52 2.54 -10.11
C GLU A 117 -1.28 3.86 -10.26
N SER A 118 -2.61 3.81 -10.42
CA SER A 118 -3.43 5.01 -10.55
C SER A 118 -3.41 5.87 -9.29
N LEU A 119 -3.34 5.25 -8.12
CA LEU A 119 -3.25 5.96 -6.85
C LEU A 119 -1.94 6.73 -6.71
N LEU A 120 -0.90 6.30 -7.40
CA LEU A 120 0.43 6.90 -7.36
C LEU A 120 0.68 7.92 -8.48
N SER A 121 -0.24 8.03 -9.42
CA SER A 121 -0.08 8.89 -10.59
C SER A 121 0.20 10.34 -10.21
N ASN A 122 1.25 10.92 -10.77
CA ASN A 122 1.64 12.32 -10.56
C ASN A 122 1.95 12.70 -9.10
N LEU A 123 2.31 11.77 -8.29
CA LEU A 123 2.87 12.03 -6.96
C LEU A 123 4.41 12.24 -7.06
#